data_89352adb62ba884a2aefd2d7f99e92cb
#
_entry.id   89352adb62ba884a2aefd2d7f99e92cb
#
_cell.length_a   1.000
_cell.length_b   1.000
_cell.length_c   1.000
_cell.angle_alpha   90.00
_cell.angle_beta   90.00
_cell.angle_gamma   90.00
#
_symmetry.space_group_name_H-M   'P 1'
#
loop_
_entity.id
_entity.type
_entity.pdbx_description
1 polymer ?
#
loop_
_entity_poly.entity_id
_entity_poly.type
_entity_poly.pdbx_seq_one_letter_code
_entity_poly.pdbx_strand_id
1 'polypeptide(L)'
;MISAEPIDPVALLDAFMREAADAGAIASFTGLVRSDDGAVSGLWLDHHPVLTEQVIGEIAGQAESRFDASVHITHRVGSVASGEPIVFVAAAARHRRAAFDAVDYMMDRLKTDAPLWKREQRGDTAVWIEAREADHRDRARWEESQ
;
A
#
# COMPACT_ATOMS: atom_id res chain seq x y z
N MET A 1 -0.83 -0.88 -9.42
CA MET A 1 0.40 -1.12 -10.20
C MET A 1 1.42 -1.85 -9.36
N ILE A 2 2.04 -2.87 -9.92
CA ILE A 2 3.18 -3.59 -9.32
C ILE A 2 4.46 -3.08 -9.98
N SER A 3 5.50 -2.83 -9.20
CA SER A 3 6.81 -2.36 -9.71
C SER A 3 7.95 -3.21 -9.18
N ALA A 4 8.75 -3.77 -10.09
CA ALA A 4 10.02 -4.41 -9.74
C ALA A 4 11.16 -3.39 -9.56
N GLU A 5 10.96 -2.16 -10.04
CA GLU A 5 11.93 -1.07 -9.93
C GLU A 5 11.63 -0.20 -8.70
N PRO A 6 12.62 0.54 -8.18
CA PRO A 6 12.40 1.51 -7.11
C PRO A 6 11.27 2.48 -7.43
N ILE A 7 10.45 2.77 -6.44
CA ILE A 7 9.38 3.75 -6.58
C ILE A 7 9.82 5.11 -6.01
N ASP A 8 9.37 6.18 -6.63
CA ASP A 8 9.59 7.55 -6.16
C ASP A 8 8.24 8.14 -5.69
N PRO A 9 7.94 8.10 -4.38
CA PRO A 9 6.67 8.58 -3.86
C PRO A 9 6.42 10.06 -4.12
N VAL A 10 7.46 10.88 -4.20
CA VAL A 10 7.32 12.32 -4.47
C VAL A 10 6.88 12.54 -5.91
N ALA A 11 7.49 11.85 -6.87
CA ALA A 11 7.10 11.92 -8.27
C ALA A 11 5.70 11.35 -8.50
N LEU A 12 5.34 10.25 -7.83
CA LEU A 12 4.01 9.66 -7.90
C LEU A 12 2.94 10.61 -7.33
N LEU A 13 3.22 11.25 -6.21
CA LEU A 13 2.31 12.24 -5.61
C LEU A 13 2.13 13.46 -6.51
N ASP A 14 3.20 13.99 -7.08
CA ASP A 14 3.13 15.13 -8.00
C ASP A 14 2.25 14.81 -9.22
N ALA A 15 2.46 13.66 -9.85
CA ALA A 15 1.65 13.21 -10.97
C ALA A 15 0.16 13.04 -10.58
N PHE A 16 -0.08 12.41 -9.43
CA PHE A 16 -1.42 12.19 -8.92
C PHE A 16 -2.15 13.52 -8.63
N MET A 17 -1.49 14.48 -8.03
CA MET A 17 -2.06 15.80 -7.75
C MET A 17 -2.42 16.56 -9.01
N ARG A 18 -1.63 16.44 -10.08
CA ARG A 18 -1.92 17.07 -11.38
C ARG A 18 -3.20 16.49 -12.02
N GLU A 19 -3.40 15.19 -11.91
CA GLU A 19 -4.60 14.53 -12.44
C GLU A 19 -5.85 14.83 -11.62
N ALA A 20 -5.69 15.12 -10.33
CA ALA A 20 -6.77 15.37 -9.38
C ALA A 20 -7.02 16.87 -9.14
N ALA A 21 -6.89 17.71 -10.17
CA ALA A 21 -6.91 19.17 -10.05
C ALA A 21 -8.19 19.75 -9.42
N ASP A 22 -9.33 19.05 -9.56
CA ASP A 22 -10.62 19.50 -8.99
C ASP A 22 -10.91 18.94 -7.59
N ALA A 23 -10.01 18.16 -7.03
CA ALA A 23 -10.21 17.61 -5.69
C ALA A 23 -10.03 18.69 -4.61
N GLY A 24 -10.85 18.60 -3.57
CA GLY A 24 -10.72 19.47 -2.39
C GLY A 24 -9.70 18.95 -1.37
N ALA A 25 -9.35 17.65 -1.44
CA ALA A 25 -8.44 17.02 -0.51
C ALA A 25 -7.68 15.87 -1.17
N ILE A 26 -6.40 15.77 -0.85
CA ILE A 26 -5.54 14.65 -1.25
C ILE A 26 -4.86 14.12 0.02
N ALA A 27 -4.93 12.82 0.22
CA ALA A 27 -4.19 12.10 1.25
C ALA A 27 -3.30 11.07 0.60
N SER A 28 -2.13 10.82 1.17
CA SER A 28 -1.22 9.77 0.70
C SER A 28 -0.53 9.08 1.86
N PHE A 29 -0.12 7.85 1.61
CA PHE A 29 0.69 7.05 2.52
C PHE A 29 1.87 6.45 1.75
N THR A 30 3.05 6.57 2.34
CA THR A 30 4.26 5.89 1.88
C THR A 30 4.75 4.96 2.96
N GLY A 31 4.81 3.65 2.64
CA GLY A 31 5.40 2.65 3.53
C GLY A 31 6.87 2.46 3.21
N LEU A 32 7.69 2.39 4.24
CA LEU A 32 9.14 2.15 4.14
C LEU A 32 9.50 0.80 4.77
N VAL A 33 10.56 0.18 4.26
CA VAL A 33 11.13 -1.00 4.90
C VAL A 33 11.88 -0.55 6.15
N ARG A 34 11.45 -1.03 7.33
CA ARG A 34 12.10 -0.71 8.60
C ARG A 34 13.38 -1.52 8.76
N SER A 35 14.40 -0.91 9.35
CA SER A 35 15.66 -1.58 9.65
C SER A 35 15.66 -2.36 10.97
N ASP A 36 14.70 -2.14 11.88
CA ASP A 36 14.68 -2.66 13.25
C ASP A 36 16.05 -2.47 13.95
N ASP A 37 16.50 -1.22 14.02
CA ASP A 37 17.81 -0.83 14.59
C ASP A 37 19.00 -1.53 13.90
N GLY A 38 18.89 -1.78 12.60
CA GLY A 38 19.92 -2.42 11.79
C GLY A 38 19.83 -3.94 11.74
N ALA A 39 18.86 -4.57 12.43
CA ALA A 39 18.66 -6.02 12.39
C ALA A 39 18.12 -6.53 11.05
N VAL A 40 17.39 -5.70 10.32
CA VAL A 40 16.82 -6.00 9.01
C VAL A 40 17.55 -5.21 7.94
N SER A 41 18.18 -5.91 6.99
CA SER A 41 18.86 -5.27 5.85
C SER A 41 17.93 -5.01 4.67
N GLY A 42 16.83 -5.74 4.56
CA GLY A 42 15.86 -5.58 3.50
C GLY A 42 14.73 -6.59 3.56
N LEU A 43 13.81 -6.45 2.61
CA LEU A 43 12.73 -7.39 2.35
C LEU A 43 12.85 -7.97 0.95
N TRP A 44 12.43 -9.21 0.81
CA TRP A 44 12.09 -9.80 -0.47
C TRP A 44 10.58 -9.98 -0.55
N LEU A 45 9.96 -9.48 -1.61
CA LEU A 45 8.53 -9.61 -1.85
C LEU A 45 8.26 -10.46 -3.07
N ASP A 46 7.58 -11.58 -2.85
CA ASP A 46 7.00 -12.38 -3.92
C ASP A 46 5.55 -11.99 -4.14
N HIS A 47 5.08 -12.17 -5.37
CA HIS A 47 3.71 -11.90 -5.77
C HIS A 47 3.25 -12.95 -6.80
N HIS A 48 1.94 -13.07 -6.95
CA HIS A 48 1.39 -13.86 -8.04
C HIS A 48 1.28 -13.00 -9.30
N PRO A 49 1.82 -13.42 -10.47
CA PRO A 49 1.94 -12.56 -11.65
C PRO A 49 0.63 -11.92 -12.14
N VAL A 50 -0.48 -12.59 -11.94
CA VAL A 50 -1.81 -12.12 -12.40
C VAL A 50 -2.70 -11.74 -11.22
N LEU A 51 -2.81 -12.62 -10.23
CA LEU A 51 -3.75 -12.46 -9.12
C LEU A 51 -3.46 -11.24 -8.26
N THR A 52 -2.19 -10.96 -7.98
CA THR A 52 -1.82 -9.80 -7.13
C THR A 52 -2.27 -8.49 -7.77
N GLU A 53 -2.02 -8.30 -9.05
CA GLU A 53 -2.44 -7.10 -9.78
C GLU A 53 -3.97 -6.98 -9.83
N GLN A 54 -4.67 -8.10 -10.06
CA GLN A 54 -6.12 -8.14 -10.07
C GLN A 54 -6.70 -7.73 -8.71
N VAL A 55 -6.21 -8.29 -7.62
CA VAL A 55 -6.69 -7.96 -6.25
C VAL A 55 -6.39 -6.49 -5.91
N ILE A 56 -5.22 -5.97 -6.28
CA ILE A 56 -4.91 -4.55 -6.09
C ILE A 56 -5.90 -3.67 -6.88
N GLY A 57 -6.23 -4.04 -8.11
CA GLY A 57 -7.24 -3.34 -8.92
C GLY A 57 -8.63 -3.38 -8.29
N GLU A 58 -9.04 -4.51 -7.72
CA GLU A 58 -10.30 -4.65 -6.98
C GLU A 58 -10.34 -3.77 -5.73
N ILE A 59 -9.25 -3.72 -4.95
CA ILE A 59 -9.12 -2.84 -3.79
C ILE A 59 -9.29 -1.37 -4.20
N ALA A 60 -8.62 -0.96 -5.26
CA ALA A 60 -8.72 0.41 -5.79
C ALA A 60 -10.16 0.73 -6.21
N GLY A 61 -10.79 -0.11 -7.02
CA GLY A 61 -12.16 0.10 -7.48
C GLY A 61 -13.19 0.15 -6.36
N GLN A 62 -13.02 -0.69 -5.33
CA GLN A 62 -13.89 -0.67 -4.15
C GLN A 62 -13.70 0.60 -3.32
N ALA A 63 -12.45 1.07 -3.18
CA ALA A 63 -12.17 2.34 -2.49
C ALA A 63 -12.80 3.52 -3.23
N GLU A 64 -12.67 3.57 -4.55
CA GLU A 64 -13.28 4.61 -5.39
C GLU A 64 -14.80 4.68 -5.22
N SER A 65 -15.45 3.52 -5.31
CA SER A 65 -16.91 3.45 -5.17
C SER A 65 -17.39 3.78 -3.76
N ARG A 66 -16.67 3.30 -2.74
CA ARG A 66 -17.08 3.45 -1.34
C ARG A 66 -16.94 4.88 -0.82
N PHE A 67 -15.89 5.57 -1.23
CA PHE A 67 -15.54 6.89 -0.70
C PHE A 67 -15.77 8.05 -1.68
N ASP A 68 -16.27 7.77 -2.87
CA ASP A 68 -16.40 8.76 -3.94
C ASP A 68 -15.08 9.52 -4.15
N ALA A 69 -14.02 8.76 -4.38
CA ALA A 69 -12.65 9.24 -4.49
C ALA A 69 -11.97 8.71 -5.75
N SER A 70 -10.95 9.40 -6.22
CA SER A 70 -9.97 8.86 -7.16
C SER A 70 -8.79 8.33 -6.39
N VAL A 71 -8.25 7.18 -6.74
CA VAL A 71 -7.18 6.54 -5.97
C VAL A 71 -6.01 6.08 -6.83
N HIS A 72 -4.87 5.88 -6.18
CA HIS A 72 -3.68 5.31 -6.78
C HIS A 72 -2.99 4.36 -5.81
N ILE A 73 -2.55 3.20 -6.31
CA ILE A 73 -1.77 2.22 -5.55
C ILE A 73 -0.56 1.82 -6.38
N THR A 74 0.63 1.94 -5.83
CA THR A 74 1.86 1.36 -6.36
C THR A 74 2.55 0.53 -5.27
N HIS A 75 2.85 -0.73 -5.56
CA HIS A 75 3.52 -1.64 -4.64
C HIS A 75 4.79 -2.22 -5.26
N ARG A 76 5.89 -2.23 -4.51
CA ARG A 76 7.15 -2.87 -4.90
C ARG A 76 7.06 -4.39 -4.75
N VAL A 77 7.79 -5.08 -5.61
CA VAL A 77 8.09 -6.51 -5.51
C VAL A 77 9.59 -6.73 -5.73
N GLY A 78 10.07 -7.92 -5.39
CA GLY A 78 11.49 -8.23 -5.45
C GLY A 78 12.25 -7.74 -4.21
N SER A 79 13.51 -7.42 -4.38
CA SER A 79 14.39 -6.97 -3.30
C SER A 79 14.21 -5.50 -3.00
N VAL A 80 13.95 -5.16 -1.74
CA VAL A 80 13.81 -3.78 -1.27
C VAL A 80 14.69 -3.60 -0.04
N ALA A 81 15.65 -2.69 -0.11
CA ALA A 81 16.55 -2.43 1.02
C ALA A 81 15.84 -1.68 2.14
N SER A 82 16.37 -1.79 3.37
CA SER A 82 15.89 -1.01 4.51
C SER A 82 15.96 0.49 4.21
N GLY A 83 14.89 1.20 4.55
CA GLY A 83 14.74 2.63 4.27
C GLY A 83 14.14 2.96 2.92
N GLU A 84 14.04 2.00 2.00
CA GLU A 84 13.41 2.24 0.70
C GLU A 84 11.87 2.18 0.78
N PRO A 85 11.18 2.96 -0.07
CA PRO A 85 9.73 2.86 -0.21
C PRO A 85 9.30 1.51 -0.77
N ILE A 86 8.30 0.91 -0.13
CA ILE A 86 7.73 -0.38 -0.52
C ILE A 86 6.32 -0.25 -1.10
N VAL A 87 5.58 0.73 -0.65
CA VAL A 87 4.22 0.99 -1.10
C VAL A 87 3.93 2.49 -1.10
N PHE A 88 3.20 2.93 -2.10
CA PHE A 88 2.63 4.26 -2.17
C PHE A 88 1.14 4.16 -2.49
N VAL A 89 0.33 4.86 -1.70
CA VAL A 89 -1.12 4.91 -1.84
C VAL A 89 -1.57 6.35 -1.76
N ALA A 90 -2.47 6.78 -2.65
CA ALA A 90 -3.03 8.12 -2.62
C ALA A 90 -4.52 8.09 -2.92
N ALA A 91 -5.25 9.06 -2.36
CA ALA A 91 -6.66 9.29 -2.63
C ALA A 91 -6.95 10.77 -2.75
N ALA A 92 -7.77 11.12 -3.73
CA ALA A 92 -8.28 12.47 -3.95
C ALA A 92 -9.79 12.46 -3.83
N ALA A 93 -10.34 13.31 -2.99
CA ALA A 93 -11.77 13.41 -2.73
C ALA A 93 -12.19 14.86 -2.54
N ARG A 94 -13.50 15.11 -2.49
CA ARG A 94 -14.04 16.45 -2.27
C ARG A 94 -13.67 16.98 -0.89
N HIS A 95 -13.66 16.10 0.14
CA HIS A 95 -13.40 16.46 1.53
C HIS A 95 -12.34 15.53 2.16
N ARG A 96 -11.61 16.07 3.15
CA ARG A 96 -10.48 15.35 3.77
C ARG A 96 -10.85 14.00 4.40
N ARG A 97 -12.06 13.87 4.97
CA ARG A 97 -12.46 12.62 5.63
C ARG A 97 -12.47 11.46 4.63
N ALA A 98 -13.10 11.64 3.48
CA ALA A 98 -13.15 10.61 2.44
C ALA A 98 -11.74 10.27 1.92
N ALA A 99 -10.87 11.26 1.76
CA ALA A 99 -9.49 11.04 1.33
C ALA A 99 -8.70 10.21 2.35
N PHE A 100 -8.78 10.54 3.65
CA PHE A 100 -8.13 9.76 4.71
C PHE A 100 -8.70 8.34 4.80
N ASP A 101 -10.01 8.22 4.79
CA ASP A 101 -10.67 6.91 4.93
C ASP A 101 -10.35 6.00 3.73
N ALA A 102 -10.28 6.54 2.52
CA ALA A 102 -9.90 5.77 1.33
C ALA A 102 -8.46 5.23 1.42
N VAL A 103 -7.50 6.05 1.85
CA VAL A 103 -6.11 5.63 2.04
C VAL A 103 -6.01 4.55 3.12
N ASP A 104 -6.66 4.75 4.25
CA ASP A 104 -6.66 3.82 5.37
C ASP A 104 -7.29 2.47 4.98
N TYR A 105 -8.44 2.50 4.32
CA TYR A 105 -9.10 1.32 3.77
C TYR A 105 -8.20 0.53 2.81
N MET A 106 -7.56 1.22 1.86
CA MET A 106 -6.69 0.56 0.89
C MET A 106 -5.51 -0.10 1.57
N MET A 107 -4.90 0.54 2.56
CA MET A 107 -3.77 -0.01 3.30
C MET A 107 -4.17 -1.24 4.11
N ASP A 108 -5.31 -1.21 4.79
CA ASP A 108 -5.81 -2.36 5.54
C ASP A 108 -6.08 -3.56 4.63
N ARG A 109 -6.65 -3.31 3.45
CA ARG A 109 -6.91 -4.36 2.47
C ARG A 109 -5.63 -4.90 1.83
N LEU A 110 -4.67 -4.05 1.51
CA LEU A 110 -3.39 -4.46 0.95
C LEU A 110 -2.61 -5.38 1.91
N LYS A 111 -2.67 -5.10 3.20
CA LYS A 111 -1.95 -5.88 4.21
C LYS A 111 -2.52 -7.27 4.45
N THR A 112 -3.80 -7.49 4.17
CA THR A 112 -4.50 -8.74 4.48
C THR A 112 -4.96 -9.51 3.27
N ASP A 113 -5.41 -8.84 2.22
CA ASP A 113 -6.08 -9.45 1.09
C ASP A 113 -5.18 -9.62 -0.14
N ALA A 114 -4.18 -8.74 -0.32
CA ALA A 114 -3.31 -8.83 -1.48
C ALA A 114 -2.32 -10.01 -1.34
N PRO A 115 -2.22 -10.89 -2.36
CA PRO A 115 -1.30 -12.02 -2.32
C PRO A 115 0.15 -11.57 -2.54
N LEU A 116 0.75 -11.06 -1.47
CA LEU A 116 2.12 -10.62 -1.35
C LEU A 116 2.79 -11.39 -0.22
N TRP A 117 3.89 -12.07 -0.51
CA TRP A 117 4.66 -12.83 0.47
C TRP A 117 5.96 -12.12 0.76
N LYS A 118 6.26 -11.89 2.03
CA LYS A 118 7.40 -11.09 2.49
C LYS A 118 8.39 -11.95 3.26
N ARG A 119 9.67 -11.80 2.94
CA ARG A 119 10.78 -12.34 3.74
C ARG A 119 11.66 -11.18 4.20
N GLU A 120 11.92 -11.12 5.51
CA GLU A 120 12.94 -10.23 6.05
C GLU A 120 14.30 -10.87 6.01
N GLN A 121 15.32 -10.14 5.53
CA GLN A 121 16.70 -10.54 5.67
C GLN A 121 17.23 -10.03 7.01
N ARG A 122 17.54 -10.96 7.91
CA ARG A 122 18.09 -10.73 9.24
C ARG A 122 19.46 -11.42 9.35
N GLY A 123 20.56 -10.64 9.14
CA GLY A 123 21.90 -11.24 9.05
C GLY A 123 21.96 -12.27 7.93
N ASP A 124 22.34 -13.51 8.26
CA ASP A 124 22.43 -14.63 7.31
C ASP A 124 21.10 -15.42 7.19
N THR A 125 20.05 -15.03 7.89
CA THR A 125 18.74 -15.71 7.87
C THR A 125 17.68 -14.89 7.17
N ALA A 126 16.77 -15.58 6.46
CA ALA A 126 15.56 -15.01 5.89
C ALA A 126 14.35 -15.54 6.65
N VAL A 127 13.48 -14.64 7.11
CA VAL A 127 12.29 -14.96 7.90
C VAL A 127 11.05 -14.52 7.17
N TRP A 128 10.12 -15.43 6.91
CA TRP A 128 8.81 -15.12 6.35
C TRP A 128 7.98 -14.31 7.34
N ILE A 129 7.29 -13.27 6.83
CA ILE A 129 6.42 -12.40 7.62
C ILE A 129 4.98 -12.64 7.17
N GLU A 130 4.10 -12.81 8.16
CA GLU A 130 2.65 -12.86 7.94
C GLU A 130 1.99 -11.56 8.40
N ALA A 131 0.75 -11.30 7.92
CA ALA A 131 -0.07 -10.22 8.43
C ALA A 131 -0.27 -10.39 9.94
N ARG A 132 -0.12 -9.29 10.69
CA ARG A 132 -0.29 -9.32 12.15
C ARG A 132 -1.77 -9.41 12.51
N GLU A 133 -2.06 -9.88 13.70
CA GLU A 133 -3.43 -9.89 14.22
C GLU A 133 -4.06 -8.50 14.25
N ALA A 134 -3.26 -7.46 14.53
CA ALA A 134 -3.71 -6.07 14.43
C ALA A 134 -4.17 -5.70 13.02
N ASP A 135 -3.47 -6.16 11.98
CA ASP A 135 -3.84 -5.89 10.59
C ASP A 135 -5.21 -6.51 10.25
N HIS A 136 -5.48 -7.72 10.73
CA HIS A 136 -6.79 -8.38 10.55
C HIS A 136 -7.92 -7.65 11.28
N ARG A 137 -7.66 -7.17 12.51
CA ARG A 137 -8.63 -6.35 13.25
C ARG A 137 -8.94 -5.03 12.55
N ASP A 138 -7.90 -4.36 12.07
CA ASP A 138 -8.06 -3.08 11.36
C ASP A 138 -8.87 -3.27 10.08
N ARG A 139 -8.62 -4.34 9.37
CA ARG A 139 -9.40 -4.68 8.16
C ARG A 139 -10.88 -4.96 8.50
N ALA A 140 -11.14 -5.67 9.60
CA ALA A 140 -12.50 -6.07 9.98
C ALA A 140 -13.43 -4.89 10.30
N ARG A 141 -12.89 -3.76 10.77
CA ARG A 141 -13.71 -2.56 11.06
C ARG A 141 -14.46 -2.00 9.84
N TRP A 142 -13.96 -2.27 8.63
CA TRP A 142 -14.61 -1.81 7.40
C TRP A 142 -15.83 -2.64 7.03
N GLU A 143 -15.98 -3.84 7.58
CA GLU A 143 -17.15 -4.69 7.39
C GLU A 143 -18.33 -4.25 8.26
N GLU A 144 -18.06 -3.70 9.42
CA GLU A 144 -19.07 -3.25 10.39
C GLU A 144 -19.71 -1.90 10.02
N SER A 145 -19.09 -1.12 9.15
CA SER A 145 -19.49 0.24 8.79
C SER A 145 -20.31 0.33 7.49
N GLN A 146 -20.96 -0.76 7.07
CA GLN A 146 -21.85 -0.80 5.90
C GLN A 146 -23.30 -0.44 6.25
#